data_c502e6381f32357ee4ddbc46039e9a81
#
_entry.id   c502e6381f32357ee4ddbc46039e9a81
#
_cell.length_a   1.000
_cell.length_b   1.000
_cell.length_c   1.000
_cell.angle_alpha   90.00
_cell.angle_beta   90.00
_cell.angle_gamma   90.00
#
_symmetry.space_group_name_H-M   'P 1'
#
loop_
_entity.id
_entity.type
_entity.pdbx_description
1 polymer ?
#
loop_
_entity_poly.entity_id
_entity_poly.type
_entity_poly.pdbx_seq_one_letter_code
_entity_poly.pdbx_strand_id
1 'polypeptide(L)'
;MKAYRLLFIASVVCGLVATSGCTSQKENMIKQGYPLSYADGFDDGCHSGNKAGGSMFDQFKKDVRRFEVDSQYAQGWSDGYRQCETEQEALQRQVRIGIEQQKLMEQKKHNDKIEYDYLKGIDTSGLNNLK
;
A
#
# COMPACT_ATOMS: atom_id res chain seq x y z
N MET A 1 -36.94 -4.19 27.66
CA MET A 1 -36.18 -5.46 27.74
C MET A 1 -35.61 -5.94 26.40
N LYS A 2 -36.22 -5.68 25.26
CA LYS A 2 -35.67 -6.09 23.93
C LYS A 2 -34.48 -5.22 23.48
N ALA A 3 -34.48 -3.94 23.79
CA ALA A 3 -33.41 -3.01 23.42
C ALA A 3 -32.06 -3.32 24.12
N TYR A 4 -32.09 -3.73 25.38
CA TYR A 4 -30.87 -4.13 26.11
C TYR A 4 -30.20 -5.37 25.52
N ARG A 5 -30.99 -6.34 25.05
CA ARG A 5 -30.46 -7.56 24.41
C ARG A 5 -29.74 -7.25 23.10
N LEU A 6 -30.26 -6.32 22.32
CA LEU A 6 -29.63 -5.91 21.06
C LEU A 6 -28.31 -5.15 21.30
N LEU A 7 -28.28 -4.29 22.33
CA LEU A 7 -27.05 -3.57 22.72
C LEU A 7 -25.96 -4.51 23.24
N PHE A 8 -26.35 -5.52 24.05
CA PHE A 8 -25.41 -6.53 24.55
C PHE A 8 -24.85 -7.41 23.40
N ILE A 9 -25.67 -7.81 22.44
CA ILE A 9 -25.24 -8.61 21.29
C ILE A 9 -24.30 -7.79 20.40
N ALA A 10 -24.60 -6.54 20.16
CA ALA A 10 -23.74 -5.63 19.38
C ALA A 10 -22.37 -5.39 20.07
N SER A 11 -22.36 -5.28 21.40
CA SER A 11 -21.13 -5.12 22.19
C SER A 11 -20.26 -6.38 22.15
N VAL A 12 -20.85 -7.57 22.24
CA VAL A 12 -20.12 -8.84 22.19
C VAL A 12 -19.54 -9.10 20.78
N VAL A 13 -20.30 -8.80 19.72
CA VAL A 13 -19.83 -8.94 18.34
C VAL A 13 -18.67 -7.98 18.03
N CYS A 14 -18.73 -6.75 18.52
CA CYS A 14 -17.65 -5.76 18.36
C CYS A 14 -16.37 -6.16 19.11
N GLY A 15 -16.50 -6.82 20.27
CA GLY A 15 -15.35 -7.33 21.05
C GLY A 15 -14.62 -8.51 20.41
N LEU A 16 -15.29 -9.32 19.61
CA LEU A 16 -14.70 -10.51 18.96
C LEU A 16 -13.84 -10.17 17.73
N VAL A 17 -14.05 -9.01 17.11
CA VAL A 17 -13.29 -8.59 15.91
C VAL A 17 -11.93 -7.98 16.27
N ALA A 18 -11.72 -7.54 17.52
CA ALA A 18 -10.51 -6.86 17.96
C ALA A 18 -9.30 -7.79 18.23
N THR A 19 -9.46 -9.11 18.13
CA THR A 19 -8.39 -10.09 18.43
C THR A 19 -7.67 -10.65 17.21
N SER A 20 -7.87 -10.09 16.02
CA SER A 20 -7.06 -10.40 14.84
C SER A 20 -5.66 -9.78 15.03
N GLY A 21 -4.87 -10.34 15.95
CA GLY A 21 -3.48 -9.97 16.12
C GLY A 21 -2.75 -10.09 14.79
N CYS A 22 -2.07 -9.03 14.37
CA CYS A 22 -1.15 -9.08 13.22
C CYS A 22 -0.10 -10.15 13.51
N THR A 23 -0.30 -11.36 12.99
CA THR A 23 0.72 -12.42 13.05
C THR A 23 1.87 -11.96 12.15
N SER A 24 3.09 -11.89 12.68
CA SER A 24 4.24 -11.49 11.87
C SER A 24 4.46 -12.47 10.72
N GLN A 25 4.98 -11.99 9.59
CA GLN A 25 5.28 -12.84 8.43
C GLN A 25 6.19 -14.01 8.82
N LYS A 26 7.17 -13.76 9.67
CA LYS A 26 8.03 -14.78 10.27
C LYS A 26 7.25 -15.90 10.97
N GLU A 27 6.29 -15.55 11.85
CA GLU A 27 5.48 -16.55 12.56
C GLU A 27 4.61 -17.38 11.60
N ASN A 28 4.07 -16.76 10.55
CA ASN A 28 3.33 -17.47 9.53
C ASN A 28 4.19 -18.48 8.78
N MET A 29 5.42 -18.11 8.44
CA MET A 29 6.38 -19.01 7.78
C MET A 29 6.74 -20.20 8.68
N ILE A 30 6.97 -19.97 9.98
CA ILE A 30 7.24 -21.03 10.95
C ILE A 30 6.05 -22.00 11.06
N LYS A 31 4.83 -21.48 11.11
CA LYS A 31 3.60 -22.31 11.12
C LYS A 31 3.44 -23.13 9.84
N GLN A 32 3.95 -22.66 8.71
CA GLN A 32 3.98 -23.37 7.43
C GLN A 32 5.12 -24.38 7.33
N GLY A 33 5.97 -24.51 8.37
CA GLY A 33 7.05 -25.48 8.42
C GLY A 33 8.40 -24.99 7.87
N TYR A 34 8.54 -23.70 7.58
CA TYR A 34 9.84 -23.17 7.20
C TYR A 34 10.82 -23.21 8.40
N PRO A 35 12.11 -23.49 8.16
CA PRO A 35 13.13 -23.45 9.19
C PRO A 35 13.21 -22.07 9.86
N LEU A 36 13.44 -22.03 11.17
CA LEU A 36 13.52 -20.78 11.92
C LEU A 36 14.59 -19.83 11.35
N SER A 37 15.78 -20.38 11.01
CA SER A 37 16.86 -19.60 10.40
C SER A 37 16.45 -18.95 9.08
N TYR A 38 15.70 -19.69 8.24
CA TYR A 38 15.18 -19.15 6.98
C TYR A 38 14.17 -18.02 7.24
N ALA A 39 13.22 -18.24 8.18
CA ALA A 39 12.20 -17.25 8.51
C ALA A 39 12.82 -15.97 9.14
N ASP A 40 13.87 -16.11 9.95
CA ASP A 40 14.65 -14.98 10.48
C ASP A 40 15.32 -14.19 9.36
N GLY A 41 16.00 -14.90 8.47
CA GLY A 41 16.63 -14.28 7.31
C GLY A 41 15.64 -13.56 6.42
N PHE A 42 14.50 -14.21 6.15
CA PHE A 42 13.45 -13.62 5.34
C PHE A 42 12.90 -12.31 5.93
N ASP A 43 12.64 -12.28 7.23
CA ASP A 43 12.19 -11.07 7.92
C ASP A 43 13.20 -9.92 7.80
N ASP A 44 14.47 -10.19 8.11
CA ASP A 44 15.55 -9.21 7.99
C ASP A 44 15.78 -8.75 6.53
N GLY A 45 15.69 -9.68 5.59
CA GLY A 45 15.78 -9.41 4.16
C GLY A 45 14.63 -8.54 3.67
N CYS A 46 13.40 -8.83 4.10
CA CYS A 46 12.22 -8.06 3.73
C CYS A 46 12.31 -6.60 4.22
N HIS A 47 12.72 -6.37 5.48
CA HIS A 47 12.97 -5.01 5.96
C HIS A 47 14.02 -4.28 5.12
N SER A 48 15.09 -4.99 4.75
CA SER A 48 16.16 -4.43 3.91
C SER A 48 15.71 -4.14 2.49
N GLY A 49 14.89 -5.03 1.91
CA GLY A 49 14.30 -4.86 0.59
C GLY A 49 13.31 -3.70 0.53
N ASN A 50 12.42 -3.59 1.51
CA ASN A 50 11.52 -2.45 1.64
C ASN A 50 12.30 -1.13 1.72
N LYS A 51 13.39 -1.11 2.50
CA LYS A 51 14.26 0.06 2.58
C LYS A 51 14.89 0.41 1.24
N ALA A 52 15.39 -0.58 0.51
CA ALA A 52 15.98 -0.39 -0.81
C ALA A 52 14.93 0.08 -1.84
N GLY A 53 13.72 -0.47 -1.78
CA GLY A 53 12.57 -0.04 -2.60
C GLY A 53 12.00 1.33 -2.23
N GLY A 54 12.56 2.02 -1.22
CA GLY A 54 12.23 3.40 -0.86
C GLY A 54 11.27 3.56 0.31
N SER A 55 11.03 2.53 1.13
CA SER A 55 10.27 2.66 2.38
C SER A 55 11.00 3.60 3.35
N MET A 56 10.25 4.56 3.89
CA MET A 56 10.76 5.49 4.91
C MET A 56 10.69 4.91 6.33
N PHE A 57 9.93 3.85 6.52
CA PHE A 57 9.66 3.24 7.83
C PHE A 57 10.56 2.05 8.13
N ASP A 58 11.15 1.43 7.10
CA ASP A 58 12.01 0.29 7.22
C ASP A 58 13.49 0.68 7.36
N GLN A 59 14.25 -0.21 7.96
CA GLN A 59 15.70 -0.08 8.13
C GLN A 59 16.41 -1.29 7.53
N PHE A 60 17.62 -1.09 7.04
CA PHE A 60 18.45 -2.19 6.58
C PHE A 60 18.85 -3.09 7.75
N LYS A 61 18.54 -4.38 7.64
CA LYS A 61 18.83 -5.41 8.64
C LYS A 61 19.57 -6.56 7.98
N LYS A 62 20.74 -6.90 8.48
CA LYS A 62 21.51 -8.06 8.04
C LYS A 62 22.46 -8.51 9.14
N ASP A 63 22.29 -9.72 9.63
CA ASP A 63 23.32 -10.38 10.44
C ASP A 63 24.39 -10.95 9.49
N VAL A 64 25.47 -10.18 9.31
CA VAL A 64 26.57 -10.52 8.39
C VAL A 64 27.20 -11.85 8.75
N ARG A 65 27.42 -12.12 10.05
CA ARG A 65 28.02 -13.36 10.50
C ARG A 65 27.13 -14.56 10.17
N ARG A 66 25.83 -14.48 10.47
CA ARG A 66 24.88 -15.56 10.12
C ARG A 66 24.78 -15.72 8.61
N PHE A 67 24.79 -14.64 7.86
CA PHE A 67 24.73 -14.69 6.39
C PHE A 67 25.92 -15.46 5.79
N GLU A 68 27.10 -15.43 6.42
CA GLU A 68 28.29 -16.15 5.96
C GLU A 68 28.30 -17.64 6.34
N VAL A 69 27.74 -18.00 7.51
CA VAL A 69 27.87 -19.34 8.05
C VAL A 69 26.59 -20.16 8.08
N ASP A 70 25.43 -19.53 7.98
CA ASP A 70 24.10 -20.15 8.01
C ASP A 70 23.43 -20.01 6.63
N SER A 71 23.49 -21.05 5.83
CA SER A 71 22.94 -21.05 4.47
C SER A 71 21.44 -20.83 4.43
N GLN A 72 20.69 -21.29 5.45
CA GLN A 72 19.24 -21.07 5.52
C GLN A 72 18.90 -19.60 5.79
N TYR A 73 19.63 -18.96 6.71
CA TYR A 73 19.49 -17.54 6.94
C TYR A 73 19.84 -16.73 5.68
N ALA A 74 20.96 -17.05 5.02
CA ALA A 74 21.40 -16.36 3.80
C ALA A 74 20.39 -16.48 2.66
N GLN A 75 19.81 -17.67 2.49
CA GLN A 75 18.76 -17.89 1.49
C GLN A 75 17.50 -17.11 1.83
N GLY A 76 16.99 -17.22 3.06
CA GLY A 76 15.84 -16.46 3.53
C GLY A 76 16.04 -14.97 3.34
N TRP A 77 17.21 -14.43 3.74
CA TRP A 77 17.52 -13.01 3.57
C TRP A 77 17.47 -12.57 2.11
N SER A 78 18.05 -13.35 1.23
CA SER A 78 18.09 -13.02 -0.21
C SER A 78 16.69 -13.06 -0.86
N ASP A 79 15.86 -14.02 -0.46
CA ASP A 79 14.49 -14.17 -0.95
C ASP A 79 13.60 -13.05 -0.43
N GLY A 80 13.66 -12.76 0.87
CA GLY A 80 12.92 -11.67 1.48
C GLY A 80 13.30 -10.29 0.92
N TYR A 81 14.60 -10.05 0.76
CA TYR A 81 15.09 -8.80 0.17
C TYR A 81 14.49 -8.56 -1.21
N ARG A 82 14.63 -9.51 -2.11
CA ARG A 82 14.17 -9.40 -3.50
C ARG A 82 12.66 -9.24 -3.61
N GLN A 83 11.91 -10.03 -2.82
CA GLN A 83 10.46 -9.97 -2.84
C GLN A 83 9.95 -8.61 -2.37
N CYS A 84 10.39 -8.15 -1.21
CA CYS A 84 9.89 -6.92 -0.60
C CYS A 84 10.37 -5.65 -1.33
N GLU A 85 11.59 -5.65 -1.89
CA GLU A 85 12.05 -4.57 -2.77
C GLU A 85 11.13 -4.40 -3.98
N THR A 86 10.82 -5.51 -4.66
CA THR A 86 9.95 -5.51 -5.85
C THR A 86 8.52 -5.05 -5.52
N GLU A 87 7.96 -5.53 -4.42
CA GLU A 87 6.63 -5.14 -3.94
C GLU A 87 6.57 -3.65 -3.60
N GLN A 88 7.58 -3.14 -2.90
CA GLN A 88 7.67 -1.73 -2.53
C GLN A 88 7.79 -0.82 -3.76
N GLU A 89 8.62 -1.18 -4.73
CA GLU A 89 8.73 -0.46 -6.00
C GLU A 89 7.41 -0.45 -6.79
N ALA A 90 6.69 -1.58 -6.80
CA ALA A 90 5.39 -1.68 -7.45
C ALA A 90 4.35 -0.75 -6.81
N LEU A 91 4.31 -0.69 -5.47
CA LEU A 91 3.45 0.24 -4.74
C LEU A 91 3.77 1.70 -5.07
N GLN A 92 5.05 2.06 -5.08
CA GLN A 92 5.46 3.43 -5.45
C GLN A 92 5.08 3.80 -6.88
N ARG A 93 5.19 2.86 -7.82
CA ARG A 93 4.72 3.08 -9.20
C ARG A 93 3.22 3.33 -9.26
N GLN A 94 2.42 2.55 -8.53
CA GLN A 94 0.95 2.74 -8.48
C GLN A 94 0.56 4.08 -7.88
N VAL A 95 1.19 4.49 -6.78
CA VAL A 95 0.96 5.81 -6.16
C VAL A 95 1.29 6.93 -7.15
N ARG A 96 2.41 6.84 -7.86
CA ARG A 96 2.83 7.83 -8.85
C ARG A 96 1.83 7.96 -9.99
N ILE A 97 1.38 6.83 -10.54
CA ILE A 97 0.35 6.79 -11.59
C ILE A 97 -0.96 7.42 -11.09
N GLY A 98 -1.38 7.11 -9.87
CA GLY A 98 -2.59 7.69 -9.26
C GLY A 98 -2.50 9.21 -9.13
N ILE A 99 -1.38 9.74 -8.66
CA ILE A 99 -1.14 11.20 -8.55
C ILE A 99 -1.17 11.87 -9.94
N GLU A 100 -0.56 11.24 -10.93
CA GLU A 100 -0.52 11.76 -12.30
C GLU A 100 -1.92 11.80 -12.93
N GLN A 101 -2.71 10.75 -12.75
CA GLN A 101 -4.10 10.71 -13.20
C GLN A 101 -4.95 11.79 -12.53
N GLN A 102 -4.76 12.00 -11.22
CA GLN A 102 -5.48 13.07 -10.51
C GLN A 102 -5.12 14.44 -11.08
N LYS A 103 -3.84 14.72 -11.31
CA LYS A 103 -3.40 15.99 -11.93
C LYS A 103 -4.02 16.21 -13.32
N LEU A 104 -4.07 15.16 -14.14
CA LEU A 104 -4.68 15.21 -15.46
C LEU A 104 -6.19 15.52 -15.39
N MET A 105 -6.90 14.91 -14.43
CA MET A 105 -8.34 15.19 -14.23
C MET A 105 -8.57 16.63 -13.74
N GLU A 106 -7.75 17.13 -12.83
CA GLU A 106 -7.82 18.52 -12.36
C GLU A 106 -7.56 19.51 -13.50
N GLN A 107 -6.55 19.25 -14.33
CA GLN A 107 -6.22 20.06 -15.50
C GLN A 107 -7.36 20.05 -16.52
N LYS A 108 -7.94 18.87 -16.80
CA LYS A 108 -9.10 18.76 -17.68
C LYS A 108 -10.28 19.56 -17.14
N LYS A 109 -10.62 19.42 -15.88
CA LYS A 109 -11.70 20.18 -15.22
C LYS A 109 -11.45 21.70 -15.30
N HIS A 110 -10.20 22.11 -15.15
CA HIS A 110 -9.83 23.52 -15.28
C HIS A 110 -10.02 24.04 -16.72
N ASN A 111 -9.58 23.27 -17.73
CA ASN A 111 -9.75 23.59 -19.12
C ASN A 111 -11.23 23.64 -19.54
N ASP A 112 -12.02 22.63 -19.11
CA ASP A 112 -13.47 22.59 -19.39
C ASP A 112 -14.19 23.81 -18.80
N LYS A 113 -13.74 24.26 -17.61
CA LYS A 113 -14.29 25.49 -17.00
C LYS A 113 -13.93 26.73 -17.78
N ILE A 114 -12.67 26.87 -18.22
CA ILE A 114 -12.24 28.01 -19.05
C ILE A 114 -13.04 28.04 -20.36
N GLU A 115 -13.20 26.91 -21.02
CA GLU A 115 -13.97 26.79 -22.26
C GLU A 115 -15.44 27.19 -22.04
N TYR A 116 -16.05 26.69 -20.96
CA TYR A 116 -17.42 27.06 -20.58
C TYR A 116 -17.56 28.56 -20.32
N ASP A 117 -16.67 29.17 -19.56
CA ASP A 117 -16.70 30.62 -19.26
C ASP A 117 -16.47 31.45 -20.52
N TYR A 118 -15.61 31.00 -21.43
CA TYR A 118 -15.39 31.62 -22.73
C TYR A 118 -16.65 31.59 -23.59
N LEU A 119 -17.29 30.42 -23.75
CA LEU A 119 -18.52 30.26 -24.54
C LEU A 119 -19.70 31.07 -23.97
N LYS A 120 -19.79 31.18 -22.65
CA LYS A 120 -20.82 31.99 -21.97
C LYS A 120 -20.65 33.49 -22.22
N GLY A 121 -19.43 33.93 -22.46
CA GLY A 121 -19.12 35.35 -22.77
C GLY A 121 -19.40 35.74 -24.22
N ILE A 122 -19.68 34.78 -25.12
CA ILE A 122 -19.99 35.08 -26.53
C ILE A 122 -21.44 35.56 -26.63
N ASP A 123 -21.61 36.82 -26.99
CA ASP A 123 -22.92 37.39 -27.27
C ASP A 123 -23.42 36.91 -28.67
N THR A 124 -24.39 36.01 -28.66
CA THR A 124 -25.03 35.46 -29.88
C THR A 124 -26.26 36.28 -30.33
N SER A 125 -26.55 37.39 -29.69
CA SER A 125 -27.73 38.19 -29.99
C SER A 125 -27.78 38.72 -31.44
N GLY A 126 -26.58 38.89 -32.05
CA GLY A 126 -26.47 39.31 -33.45
C GLY A 126 -26.83 38.24 -34.50
N LEU A 127 -26.83 36.96 -34.13
CA LEU A 127 -27.09 35.86 -35.07
C LEU A 127 -28.58 35.65 -35.37
N ASN A 128 -29.46 36.20 -34.55
CA ASN A 128 -30.90 36.06 -34.73
C ASN A 128 -31.44 36.95 -35.85
N ASN A 129 -30.66 37.88 -36.41
CA ASN A 129 -31.03 38.78 -37.48
C ASN A 129 -30.65 38.30 -38.89
N LEU A 130 -30.13 37.06 -39.04
CA LEU A 130 -29.76 36.45 -40.31
C LEU A 130 -30.87 35.51 -40.81
N LYS A 131 -32.09 36.03 -40.97
CA LYS A 131 -33.16 35.35 -41.71
C LYS A 131 -33.56 36.13 -42.93
#